data_cae2799839110b202c91b80672e6e1f0
#
_entry.id   cae2799839110b202c91b80672e6e1f0
#
_cell.length_a   1.000
_cell.length_b   1.000
_cell.length_c   1.000
_cell.angle_alpha   90.00
_cell.angle_beta   90.00
_cell.angle_gamma   90.00
#
_symmetry.space_group_name_H-M   'P 1'
#
loop_
_entity.id
_entity.type
_entity.pdbx_description
1 polymer ?
#
loop_
_entity_poly.entity_id
_entity_poly.type
_entity_poly.pdbx_seq_one_letter_code
_entity_poly.pdbx_strand_id
1 'polypeptide(L)'
;YSDAAGSTLERLLQKPIEWVIAVKLERNYTKEEIIALYLNYFDFLHNAVGIKTASTTYFYKDPKNLTLEEAATLIGLCKNPSLFNPVRYPERCRERRNVVLDQMRKAGYITDEQYEKSCALPIALNFHRNDHKDGTAPYLREFLRVYMSAERPDRSKYPSWNKRQYVLDSIAWDTDPLYG
;
A
#
# COMPACT_ATOMS: atom_id res chain seq x y z
N TYR A 1 12.49 1.93 5.90
CA TYR A 1 12.93 1.20 7.10
C TYR A 1 12.02 -0.02 7.33
N SER A 2 11.99 -0.96 6.42
CA SER A 2 11.41 -2.28 6.64
C SER A 2 12.33 -3.35 6.07
N ASP A 3 13.58 -3.32 6.46
CA ASP A 3 14.39 -4.52 6.33
C ASP A 3 13.82 -5.54 7.31
N ALA A 4 13.34 -6.64 6.76
CA ALA A 4 12.83 -7.75 7.56
C ALA A 4 13.95 -8.19 8.49
N ALA A 5 13.82 -7.82 9.77
CA ALA A 5 14.79 -8.21 10.80
C ALA A 5 14.97 -9.72 10.73
N GLY A 6 16.14 -10.17 10.34
CA GLY A 6 16.46 -11.59 10.14
C GLY A 6 16.50 -12.40 11.44
N SER A 7 16.58 -11.71 12.59
CA SER A 7 16.70 -12.30 13.92
C SER A 7 15.64 -11.74 14.88
N THR A 8 15.17 -12.59 15.80
CA THR A 8 14.25 -12.20 16.89
C THR A 8 14.85 -11.08 17.77
N LEU A 9 16.16 -11.08 17.91
CA LEU A 9 16.91 -10.11 18.71
C LEU A 9 16.94 -8.73 18.03
N GLU A 10 17.09 -8.66 16.71
CA GLU A 10 17.02 -7.43 15.95
C GLU A 10 15.62 -6.80 16.01
N ARG A 11 14.56 -7.62 15.94
CA ARG A 11 13.17 -7.16 16.14
C ARG A 11 12.95 -6.55 17.52
N LEU A 12 13.58 -7.12 18.56
CA LEU A 12 13.48 -6.62 19.93
C LEU A 12 14.17 -5.26 20.07
N LEU A 13 15.30 -5.07 19.39
CA LEU A 13 16.05 -3.80 19.40
C LEU A 13 15.40 -2.70 18.54
N GLN A 14 14.58 -3.06 17.57
CA GLN A 14 13.83 -2.10 16.75
C GLN A 14 12.67 -1.44 17.52
N LYS A 15 12.06 -2.13 18.50
CA LYS A 15 10.89 -1.63 19.23
C LYS A 15 11.12 -0.31 19.97
N PRO A 16 12.24 -0.08 20.69
CA PRO A 16 12.51 1.22 21.30
C PRO A 16 12.58 2.37 20.29
N ILE A 17 13.12 2.12 19.09
CA ILE A 17 13.22 3.11 18.01
C ILE A 17 11.82 3.44 17.49
N GLU A 18 10.99 2.44 17.25
CA GLU A 18 9.59 2.62 16.86
C GLU A 18 8.82 3.46 17.87
N TRP A 19 9.02 3.22 19.17
CA TRP A 19 8.38 4.00 20.25
C TRP A 19 8.81 5.47 20.24
N VAL A 20 10.12 5.73 20.08
CA VAL A 20 10.63 7.12 19.99
C VAL A 20 10.04 7.85 18.80
N ILE A 21 9.93 7.17 17.65
CA ILE A 21 9.32 7.74 16.44
C ILE A 21 7.82 7.99 16.67
N ALA A 22 7.09 7.04 17.26
CA ALA A 22 5.67 7.18 17.58
C ALA A 22 5.41 8.38 18.50
N VAL A 23 6.17 8.53 19.57
CA VAL A 23 6.07 9.67 20.50
C VAL A 23 6.39 11.00 19.79
N LYS A 24 7.38 11.02 18.90
CA LYS A 24 7.68 12.22 18.09
C LYS A 24 6.52 12.59 17.16
N LEU A 25 5.93 11.60 16.49
CA LEU A 25 4.77 11.83 15.63
C LEU A 25 3.59 12.38 16.43
N GLU A 26 3.25 11.76 17.55
CA GLU A 26 2.13 12.17 18.40
C GLU A 26 2.30 13.58 19.00
N ARG A 27 3.56 14.03 19.24
CA ARG A 27 3.84 15.38 19.71
C ARG A 27 3.74 16.46 18.64
N ASN A 28 3.95 16.12 17.36
CA ASN A 28 4.03 17.09 16.27
C ASN A 28 2.81 17.09 15.37
N TYR A 29 1.99 16.03 15.39
CA TYR A 29 0.85 15.86 14.52
C TYR A 29 -0.38 15.46 15.33
N THR A 30 -1.54 15.93 14.89
CA THR A 30 -2.82 15.47 15.41
C THR A 30 -3.11 14.02 14.96
N LYS A 31 -4.02 13.35 15.63
CA LYS A 31 -4.42 11.97 15.29
C LYS A 31 -4.97 11.88 13.86
N GLU A 32 -5.73 12.89 13.44
CA GLU A 32 -6.30 12.99 12.10
C GLU A 32 -5.20 13.14 11.04
N GLU A 33 -4.19 13.96 11.31
CA GLU A 33 -3.05 14.13 10.40
C GLU A 33 -2.23 12.84 10.27
N ILE A 34 -2.00 12.13 11.38
CA ILE A 34 -1.28 10.84 11.35
C ILE A 34 -2.05 9.81 10.52
N ILE A 35 -3.38 9.72 10.70
CA ILE A 35 -4.22 8.82 9.91
C ILE A 35 -4.21 9.22 8.43
N ALA A 36 -4.30 10.51 8.13
CA ALA A 36 -4.25 11.01 6.76
C ALA A 36 -2.91 10.68 6.09
N LEU A 37 -1.78 10.91 6.78
CA LEU A 37 -0.46 10.53 6.29
C LEU A 37 -0.35 9.03 6.02
N TYR A 38 -0.81 8.19 6.97
CA TYR A 38 -0.81 6.75 6.82
C TYR A 38 -1.61 6.30 5.59
N LEU A 39 -2.85 6.77 5.45
CA LEU A 39 -3.73 6.40 4.34
C LEU A 39 -3.23 6.91 2.99
N ASN A 40 -2.53 8.05 2.95
CA ASN A 40 -1.96 8.60 1.72
C ASN A 40 -0.70 7.86 1.27
N TYR A 41 -0.01 7.18 2.19
CA TYR A 41 1.23 6.46 1.89
C TYR A 41 1.04 4.94 1.77
N PHE A 42 -0.09 4.42 2.21
CA PHE A 42 -0.35 2.98 2.23
C PHE A 42 -0.55 2.42 0.82
N ASP A 43 0.09 1.28 0.53
CA ASP A 43 -0.06 0.57 -0.74
C ASP A 43 -1.24 -0.41 -0.68
N PHE A 44 -2.30 -0.10 -1.44
CA PHE A 44 -3.50 -0.91 -1.56
C PHE A 44 -3.42 -1.97 -2.67
N LEU A 45 -2.23 -2.25 -3.21
CA LEU A 45 -1.98 -3.09 -4.39
C LEU A 45 -2.51 -2.49 -5.70
N HIS A 46 -2.27 -3.20 -6.81
CA HIS A 46 -2.71 -2.79 -8.16
C HIS A 46 -2.25 -1.37 -8.56
N ASN A 47 -1.05 -0.96 -8.14
CA ASN A 47 -0.50 0.40 -8.32
C ASN A 47 -1.33 1.49 -7.62
N ALA A 48 -2.14 1.12 -6.63
CA ALA A 48 -2.97 2.05 -5.88
C ALA A 48 -2.28 2.48 -4.59
N VAL A 49 -1.30 3.36 -4.67
CA VAL A 49 -0.66 3.98 -3.51
C VAL A 49 -1.50 5.17 -3.06
N GLY A 50 -1.89 5.15 -1.81
CA GLY A 50 -2.74 6.15 -1.17
C GLY A 50 -4.24 5.93 -1.39
N ILE A 51 -5.03 6.42 -0.43
CA ILE A 51 -6.48 6.22 -0.36
C ILE A 51 -7.24 6.79 -1.57
N LYS A 52 -6.77 7.90 -2.13
CA LYS A 52 -7.39 8.52 -3.30
C LYS A 52 -7.26 7.61 -4.52
N THR A 53 -6.06 7.12 -4.77
CA THR A 53 -5.80 6.19 -5.88
C THR A 53 -6.54 4.88 -5.68
N ALA A 54 -6.57 4.35 -4.45
CA ALA A 54 -7.32 3.15 -4.12
C ALA A 54 -8.82 3.31 -4.36
N SER A 55 -9.41 4.41 -3.93
CA SER A 55 -10.82 4.72 -4.15
C SER A 55 -11.17 4.74 -5.64
N THR A 56 -10.32 5.37 -6.46
CA THR A 56 -10.50 5.42 -7.91
C THR A 56 -10.28 4.04 -8.55
N THR A 57 -9.26 3.29 -8.11
CA THR A 57 -8.94 1.96 -8.65
C THR A 57 -10.02 0.93 -8.36
N TYR A 58 -10.54 0.87 -7.13
CA TYR A 58 -11.49 -0.17 -6.72
C TYR A 58 -12.96 0.20 -6.97
N PHE A 59 -13.31 1.50 -6.88
CA PHE A 59 -14.70 1.96 -6.93
C PHE A 59 -14.98 3.01 -7.99
N TYR A 60 -13.95 3.54 -8.66
CA TYR A 60 -14.03 4.64 -9.62
C TYR A 60 -14.74 5.88 -9.03
N LYS A 61 -14.44 6.19 -7.78
CA LYS A 61 -15.00 7.30 -7.02
C LYS A 61 -13.93 8.12 -6.34
N ASP A 62 -14.23 9.40 -6.07
CA ASP A 62 -13.43 10.20 -5.14
C ASP A 62 -13.68 9.70 -3.71
N PRO A 63 -12.69 9.73 -2.79
CA PRO A 63 -12.86 9.32 -1.40
C PRO A 63 -14.05 9.92 -0.67
N LYS A 64 -14.43 11.15 -1.02
CA LYS A 64 -15.59 11.84 -0.44
C LYS A 64 -16.94 11.23 -0.82
N ASN A 65 -16.98 10.51 -1.93
CA ASN A 65 -18.19 9.92 -2.50
C ASN A 65 -18.29 8.41 -2.23
N LEU A 66 -17.37 7.86 -1.41
CA LEU A 66 -17.45 6.47 -0.99
C LEU A 66 -18.65 6.25 -0.07
N THR A 67 -19.32 5.13 -0.27
CA THR A 67 -20.33 4.65 0.68
C THR A 67 -19.67 4.08 1.93
N LEU A 68 -20.44 3.84 2.97
CA LEU A 68 -19.93 3.30 4.24
C LEU A 68 -19.23 1.95 4.04
N GLU A 69 -19.85 1.05 3.28
CA GLU A 69 -19.32 -0.28 2.98
C GLU A 69 -18.08 -0.24 2.09
N GLU A 70 -18.00 0.70 1.16
CA GLU A 70 -16.82 0.89 0.31
C GLU A 70 -15.64 1.42 1.14
N ALA A 71 -15.88 2.42 1.98
CA ALA A 71 -14.87 2.96 2.89
C ALA A 71 -14.37 1.88 3.88
N ALA A 72 -15.30 1.11 4.48
CA ALA A 72 -14.94 0.01 5.38
C ALA A 72 -14.14 -1.10 4.67
N THR A 73 -14.39 -1.32 3.37
CA THR A 73 -13.62 -2.26 2.55
C THR A 73 -12.17 -1.80 2.40
N LEU A 74 -11.93 -0.54 2.05
CA LEU A 74 -10.57 -0.01 1.92
C LEU A 74 -9.82 -0.02 3.26
N ILE A 75 -10.49 0.34 4.36
CA ILE A 75 -9.88 0.25 5.69
C ILE A 75 -9.60 -1.21 6.07
N GLY A 76 -10.46 -2.14 5.66
CA GLY A 76 -10.22 -3.58 5.83
C GLY A 76 -8.94 -4.06 5.15
N LEU A 77 -8.61 -3.53 3.98
CA LEU A 77 -7.36 -3.82 3.25
C LEU A 77 -6.11 -3.39 4.01
N CYS A 78 -6.17 -2.33 4.82
CA CYS A 78 -5.02 -1.84 5.58
C CYS A 78 -4.41 -2.88 6.54
N LYS A 79 -5.14 -3.94 6.90
CA LYS A 79 -4.60 -5.01 7.74
C LYS A 79 -3.62 -5.92 6.97
N ASN A 80 -4.00 -6.31 5.76
CA ASN A 80 -3.17 -7.11 4.84
C ASN A 80 -3.79 -7.06 3.45
N PRO A 81 -3.28 -6.20 2.55
CA PRO A 81 -3.86 -6.02 1.22
C PRO A 81 -3.86 -7.28 0.37
N SER A 82 -2.83 -8.12 0.50
CA SER A 82 -2.73 -9.36 -0.28
C SER A 82 -3.76 -10.40 0.15
N LEU A 83 -4.02 -10.52 1.45
CA LEU A 83 -4.93 -11.52 2.02
C LEU A 83 -6.40 -11.13 1.84
N PHE A 84 -6.70 -9.83 1.95
CA PHE A 84 -8.05 -9.28 1.89
C PHE A 84 -8.36 -8.59 0.56
N ASN A 85 -7.63 -8.93 -0.51
CA ASN A 85 -7.82 -8.38 -1.84
C ASN A 85 -9.24 -8.66 -2.35
N PRO A 86 -10.08 -7.63 -2.61
CA PRO A 86 -11.47 -7.84 -3.01
C PRO A 86 -11.62 -8.41 -4.42
N VAL A 87 -10.62 -8.21 -5.29
CA VAL A 87 -10.60 -8.77 -6.64
C VAL A 87 -10.27 -10.27 -6.62
N ARG A 88 -9.37 -10.68 -5.72
CA ARG A 88 -8.87 -12.05 -5.65
C ARG A 88 -9.62 -12.92 -4.64
N TYR A 89 -10.02 -12.33 -3.51
CA TYR A 89 -10.65 -13.03 -2.38
C TYR A 89 -11.86 -12.24 -1.84
N PRO A 90 -12.95 -12.11 -2.60
CA PRO A 90 -14.09 -11.27 -2.23
C PRO A 90 -14.73 -11.65 -0.89
N GLU A 91 -14.85 -12.95 -0.59
CA GLU A 91 -15.44 -13.42 0.67
C GLU A 91 -14.61 -13.03 1.90
N ARG A 92 -13.28 -13.24 1.85
CA ARG A 92 -12.39 -12.82 2.93
C ARG A 92 -12.39 -11.31 3.13
N CYS A 93 -12.47 -10.57 2.04
CA CYS A 93 -12.58 -9.13 2.06
C CYS A 93 -13.90 -8.69 2.71
N ARG A 94 -15.01 -9.36 2.38
CA ARG A 94 -16.32 -9.12 2.98
C ARG A 94 -16.32 -9.38 4.49
N GLU A 95 -15.76 -10.50 4.93
CA GLU A 95 -15.60 -10.81 6.35
C GLU A 95 -14.80 -9.72 7.06
N ARG A 96 -13.68 -9.29 6.46
CA ARG A 96 -12.84 -8.24 7.03
C ARG A 96 -13.55 -6.88 7.08
N ARG A 97 -14.28 -6.50 6.01
CA ARG A 97 -15.15 -5.32 6.00
C ARG A 97 -16.15 -5.36 7.16
N ASN A 98 -16.81 -6.48 7.36
CA ASN A 98 -17.81 -6.63 8.42
C ASN A 98 -17.19 -6.48 9.82
N VAL A 99 -15.94 -6.92 10.03
CA VAL A 99 -15.20 -6.64 11.26
C VAL A 99 -14.96 -5.14 11.45
N VAL A 100 -14.63 -4.40 10.38
CA VAL A 100 -14.48 -2.94 10.48
C VAL A 100 -15.80 -2.27 10.83
N LEU A 101 -16.88 -2.64 10.17
CA LEU A 101 -18.24 -2.14 10.46
C LEU A 101 -18.66 -2.43 11.90
N ASP A 102 -18.37 -3.63 12.43
CA ASP A 102 -18.67 -3.97 13.83
C ASP A 102 -17.89 -3.10 14.84
N GLN A 103 -16.62 -2.80 14.53
CA GLN A 103 -15.84 -1.86 15.35
C GLN A 103 -16.41 -0.43 15.30
N MET A 104 -16.87 0.02 14.13
CA MET A 104 -17.52 1.33 13.99
C MET A 104 -18.84 1.39 14.80
N ARG A 105 -19.63 0.31 14.78
CA ARG A 105 -20.84 0.17 15.57
C ARG A 105 -20.53 0.21 17.06
N LYS A 106 -19.57 -0.58 17.53
CA LYS A 106 -19.15 -0.61 18.95
C LYS A 106 -18.63 0.73 19.44
N ALA A 107 -17.99 1.51 18.56
CA ALA A 107 -17.52 2.84 18.86
C ALA A 107 -18.61 3.93 18.75
N GLY A 108 -19.84 3.56 18.37
CA GLY A 108 -20.97 4.50 18.26
C GLY A 108 -20.96 5.40 17.01
N TYR A 109 -20.14 5.09 16.01
CA TYR A 109 -20.10 5.86 14.76
C TYR A 109 -21.22 5.52 13.80
N ILE A 110 -21.78 4.32 13.89
CA ILE A 110 -22.90 3.87 13.06
C ILE A 110 -23.97 3.18 13.94
N THR A 111 -25.24 3.25 13.48
CA THR A 111 -26.35 2.57 14.16
C THR A 111 -26.40 1.08 13.83
N ASP A 112 -27.13 0.30 14.63
CA ASP A 112 -27.34 -1.14 14.35
C ASP A 112 -28.00 -1.37 13.00
N GLU A 113 -28.96 -0.54 12.62
CA GLU A 113 -29.61 -0.61 11.30
C GLU A 113 -28.64 -0.38 10.14
N GLN A 114 -27.75 0.61 10.26
CA GLN A 114 -26.73 0.89 9.26
C GLN A 114 -25.73 -0.27 9.16
N TYR A 115 -25.37 -0.87 10.29
CA TYR A 115 -24.50 -2.04 10.34
C TYR A 115 -25.12 -3.22 9.60
N GLU A 116 -26.36 -3.61 9.94
CA GLU A 116 -27.04 -4.74 9.32
C GLU A 116 -27.20 -4.54 7.82
N LYS A 117 -27.64 -3.35 7.41
CA LYS A 117 -27.78 -2.98 6.00
C LYS A 117 -26.46 -3.11 5.24
N SER A 118 -25.38 -2.55 5.78
CA SER A 118 -24.05 -2.55 5.12
C SER A 118 -23.42 -3.95 5.10
N CYS A 119 -23.66 -4.79 6.11
CA CYS A 119 -23.17 -6.17 6.13
C CYS A 119 -23.91 -7.07 5.13
N ALA A 120 -25.19 -6.80 4.87
CA ALA A 120 -25.98 -7.56 3.90
C ALA A 120 -25.54 -7.33 2.44
N LEU A 121 -25.01 -6.14 2.14
CA LEU A 121 -24.58 -5.78 0.80
C LEU A 121 -23.35 -6.59 0.36
N PRO A 122 -23.33 -7.06 -0.91
CA PRO A 122 -22.13 -7.64 -1.49
C PRO A 122 -21.05 -6.58 -1.70
N ILE A 123 -19.83 -7.00 -1.97
CA ILE A 123 -18.77 -6.07 -2.40
C ILE A 123 -19.00 -5.76 -3.88
N ALA A 124 -19.49 -4.55 -4.16
CA ALA A 124 -19.68 -4.05 -5.52
C ALA A 124 -18.43 -3.29 -5.96
N LEU A 125 -17.56 -3.95 -6.73
CA LEU A 125 -16.36 -3.33 -7.28
C LEU A 125 -16.68 -2.69 -8.64
N ASN A 126 -16.14 -1.49 -8.86
CA ASN A 126 -15.99 -0.89 -10.18
C ASN A 126 -14.49 -0.75 -10.46
N PHE A 127 -13.83 -1.90 -10.67
CA PHE A 127 -12.39 -2.01 -10.69
C PHE A 127 -11.79 -1.50 -12.00
N HIS A 128 -10.99 -0.44 -11.89
CA HIS A 128 -10.21 0.12 -12.97
C HIS A 128 -8.74 0.11 -12.57
N ARG A 129 -7.96 -0.76 -13.19
CA ARG A 129 -6.53 -0.81 -12.95
C ARG A 129 -5.88 0.42 -13.57
N ASN A 130 -5.22 1.23 -12.75
CA ASN A 130 -4.34 2.28 -13.24
C ASN A 130 -3.11 1.64 -13.88
N ASP A 131 -3.09 1.58 -15.20
CA ASP A 131 -1.92 1.13 -15.92
C ASP A 131 -1.01 2.33 -16.22
N HIS A 132 0.30 2.09 -16.33
CA HIS A 132 1.28 3.13 -16.72
C HIS A 132 0.97 3.75 -18.08
N LYS A 133 0.15 3.08 -18.88
CA LYS A 133 -0.31 3.53 -20.20
C LYS A 133 -1.45 4.55 -20.14
N ASP A 134 -2.14 4.66 -19.00
CA ASP A 134 -3.27 5.56 -18.81
C ASP A 134 -2.81 6.93 -18.31
N GLY A 135 -3.38 8.00 -18.85
CA GLY A 135 -3.14 9.39 -18.44
C GLY A 135 -2.25 10.19 -19.40
N THR A 136 -1.82 11.39 -18.96
CA THR A 136 -1.07 12.35 -19.78
C THR A 136 0.31 11.82 -20.14
N ALA A 137 0.68 11.87 -21.43
CA ALA A 137 1.97 11.48 -21.97
C ALA A 137 2.43 10.04 -21.62
N PRO A 138 1.66 8.99 -21.97
CA PRO A 138 1.99 7.61 -21.63
C PRO A 138 3.35 7.16 -22.20
N TYR A 139 3.69 7.59 -23.41
CA TYR A 139 4.98 7.28 -24.03
C TYR A 139 6.16 7.89 -23.31
N LEU A 140 6.04 9.15 -22.83
CA LEU A 140 7.10 9.80 -22.07
C LEU A 140 7.31 9.10 -20.73
N ARG A 141 6.23 8.72 -20.03
CA ARG A 141 6.33 7.99 -18.76
C ARG A 141 6.95 6.61 -18.94
N GLU A 142 6.56 5.88 -19.98
CA GLU A 142 7.16 4.58 -20.28
C GLU A 142 8.64 4.73 -20.68
N PHE A 143 8.97 5.73 -21.49
CA PHE A 143 10.37 6.04 -21.82
C PHE A 143 11.18 6.36 -20.57
N LEU A 144 10.68 7.23 -19.68
CA LEU A 144 11.34 7.55 -18.42
C LEU A 144 11.46 6.33 -17.50
N ARG A 145 10.43 5.50 -17.42
CA ARG A 145 10.47 4.27 -16.64
C ARG A 145 11.57 3.33 -17.13
N VAL A 146 11.66 3.10 -18.43
CA VAL A 146 12.70 2.25 -19.03
C VAL A 146 14.09 2.87 -18.86
N TYR A 147 14.19 4.19 -19.03
CA TYR A 147 15.46 4.91 -18.90
C TYR A 147 15.97 4.97 -17.46
N MET A 148 15.05 5.11 -16.48
CA MET A 148 15.39 5.24 -15.07
C MET A 148 15.45 3.89 -14.33
N SER A 149 14.82 2.83 -14.85
CA SER A 149 14.96 1.47 -14.31
C SER A 149 16.09 0.76 -14.99
N ALA A 150 17.29 0.80 -14.41
CA ALA A 150 18.40 -0.01 -14.87
C ALA A 150 18.11 -1.51 -14.65
N GLU A 151 18.55 -2.35 -15.58
CA GLU A 151 18.51 -3.78 -15.38
C GLU A 151 19.50 -4.19 -14.29
N ARG A 152 19.07 -5.06 -13.38
CA ARG A 152 19.98 -5.63 -12.37
C ARG A 152 21.20 -6.25 -13.07
N PRO A 153 22.41 -5.95 -12.60
CA PRO A 153 23.62 -6.50 -13.22
C PRO A 153 23.60 -8.03 -13.23
N ASP A 154 23.68 -8.60 -14.43
CA ASP A 154 23.74 -10.07 -14.61
C ASP A 154 25.20 -10.47 -14.84
N ARG A 155 25.71 -11.34 -13.95
CA ARG A 155 27.09 -11.79 -13.99
C ARG A 155 27.49 -12.48 -15.32
N SER A 156 26.54 -13.06 -16.02
CA SER A 156 26.80 -13.73 -17.30
C SER A 156 27.21 -12.75 -18.42
N LYS A 157 26.80 -11.48 -18.29
CA LYS A 157 27.12 -10.40 -19.22
C LYS A 157 28.53 -9.81 -19.03
N TYR A 158 29.22 -10.17 -17.92
CA TYR A 158 30.55 -9.65 -17.60
C TYR A 158 31.64 -10.69 -17.89
N PRO A 159 32.70 -10.33 -18.63
CA PRO A 159 33.84 -11.22 -18.83
C PRO A 159 34.46 -11.66 -17.52
N SER A 160 35.01 -12.88 -17.48
CA SER A 160 35.60 -13.46 -16.26
C SER A 160 36.74 -12.62 -15.64
N TRP A 161 37.42 -11.83 -16.48
CA TRP A 161 38.49 -10.92 -16.05
C TRP A 161 37.95 -9.59 -15.45
N ASN A 162 36.66 -9.24 -15.65
CA ASN A 162 36.08 -7.97 -15.19
C ASN A 162 35.14 -8.14 -13.98
N LYS A 163 35.52 -8.99 -13.02
CA LYS A 163 34.76 -9.20 -11.80
C LYS A 163 34.54 -7.91 -10.98
N ARG A 164 35.53 -7.01 -11.01
CA ARG A 164 35.48 -5.76 -10.27
C ARG A 164 34.35 -4.85 -10.77
N GLN A 165 34.18 -4.77 -12.08
CA GLN A 165 33.09 -3.96 -12.64
C GLN A 165 31.72 -4.48 -12.26
N TYR A 166 31.51 -5.82 -12.35
CA TYR A 166 30.27 -6.43 -11.88
C TYR A 166 29.95 -6.10 -10.41
N VAL A 167 30.95 -6.15 -9.53
CA VAL A 167 30.76 -5.81 -8.11
C VAL A 167 30.40 -4.34 -7.93
N LEU A 168 31.06 -3.41 -8.64
CA LEU A 168 30.75 -1.99 -8.58
C LEU A 168 29.33 -1.70 -9.07
N ASP A 169 28.93 -2.30 -10.20
CA ASP A 169 27.59 -2.12 -10.77
C ASP A 169 26.51 -2.72 -9.87
N SER A 170 26.80 -3.84 -9.18
CA SER A 170 25.89 -4.45 -8.20
C SER A 170 25.73 -3.57 -6.96
N ILE A 171 26.82 -2.97 -6.46
CA ILE A 171 26.75 -2.02 -5.33
C ILE A 171 25.97 -0.78 -5.75
N ALA A 172 26.21 -0.24 -6.94
CA ALA A 172 25.48 0.91 -7.46
C ALA A 172 23.97 0.59 -7.58
N TRP A 173 23.62 -0.60 -8.07
CA TRP A 173 22.22 -1.07 -8.11
C TRP A 173 21.54 -1.07 -6.75
N ASP A 174 22.22 -1.58 -5.71
CA ASP A 174 21.65 -1.71 -4.38
C ASP A 174 21.61 -0.38 -3.60
N THR A 175 22.44 0.60 -3.97
CA THR A 175 22.59 1.86 -3.21
C THR A 175 22.07 3.10 -3.93
N ASP A 176 21.95 3.07 -5.26
CA ASP A 176 21.47 4.20 -6.04
C ASP A 176 19.94 4.14 -6.19
N PRO A 177 19.19 5.18 -5.74
CA PRO A 177 17.73 5.22 -5.86
C PRO A 177 17.20 5.21 -7.29
N LEU A 178 18.04 5.46 -8.29
CA LEU A 178 17.68 5.35 -9.71
C LEU A 178 17.67 3.90 -10.22
N TYR A 179 18.29 2.98 -9.50
CA TYR A 179 18.43 1.58 -9.90
C TYR A 179 17.54 0.62 -9.09
N GLY A 180 17.08 1.03 -7.93
CA GLY A 180 16.35 0.19 -6.97
C GLY A 180 14.83 0.22 -7.08
#